data_936c614d947ceeb8b8a8b003441f34f5
#
_entry.id   936c614d947ceeb8b8a8b003441f34f5
#
_cell.length_a   1.000
_cell.length_b   1.000
_cell.length_c   1.000
_cell.angle_alpha   90.00
_cell.angle_beta   90.00
_cell.angle_gamma   90.00
#
_symmetry.space_group_name_H-M   'P 1'
#
loop_
_entity.id
_entity.type
_entity.pdbx_description
1 polymer ?
#
loop_
_entity_poly.entity_id
_entity_poly.type
_entity_poly.pdbx_seq_one_letter_code
_entity_poly.pdbx_strand_id
1 'polypeptide(L)'
;MRDSGPEAHGDRSRPRSRLIAQGDLVWHERSFDALSVRQLYVIMALRAQVFVVEQRCAYQDADGCDAVSRHLWAEQPDGTIAAYLRVLPAGVKFAEVSLGRVITAPEVRRSGLGRELMRRGIAAVGEGVPIRIGAQAYLERFYEEFGFERASGLYDEDGIPHIEMLRRGV
;
A
#
# COMPACT_ATOMS: atom_id res chain seq x y z
N MET A 1 -28.22 11.44 -51.39
CA MET A 1 -27.52 11.99 -50.24
C MET A 1 -28.11 11.34 -49.02
N ARG A 2 -27.49 10.28 -48.48
CA ARG A 2 -27.92 9.60 -47.23
C ARG A 2 -26.83 9.82 -46.21
N ASP A 3 -27.21 10.55 -45.21
CA ASP A 3 -26.41 10.88 -44.04
C ASP A 3 -26.33 9.66 -43.14
N SER A 4 -25.12 9.13 -42.93
CA SER A 4 -24.84 8.02 -42.03
C SER A 4 -24.23 8.59 -40.76
N GLY A 5 -25.05 8.77 -39.73
CA GLY A 5 -24.61 9.17 -38.39
C GLY A 5 -23.70 8.12 -37.77
N PRO A 6 -22.81 8.51 -36.84
CA PRO A 6 -21.82 7.64 -36.20
C PRO A 6 -22.50 6.65 -35.24
N GLU A 7 -22.17 5.38 -35.39
CA GLU A 7 -22.57 4.30 -34.48
C GLU A 7 -21.96 4.54 -33.10
N ALA A 8 -22.85 4.52 -32.11
CA ALA A 8 -22.48 4.55 -30.70
C ALA A 8 -21.70 3.27 -30.33
N HIS A 9 -20.43 3.44 -29.96
CA HIS A 9 -19.61 2.36 -29.38
C HIS A 9 -20.21 1.96 -28.04
N GLY A 10 -20.68 0.72 -28.01
CA GLY A 10 -21.29 0.08 -26.86
C GLY A 10 -20.40 0.14 -25.62
N ASP A 11 -21.02 0.52 -24.54
CA ASP A 11 -20.60 0.38 -23.15
C ASP A 11 -20.13 -1.06 -22.89
N ARG A 12 -18.81 -1.26 -22.83
CA ARG A 12 -18.23 -2.50 -22.31
C ARG A 12 -18.42 -2.47 -20.80
N SER A 13 -19.52 -3.02 -20.35
CA SER A 13 -19.83 -3.30 -18.95
C SER A 13 -18.59 -3.86 -18.25
N ARG A 14 -17.99 -3.03 -17.35
CA ARG A 14 -16.99 -3.47 -16.40
C ARG A 14 -17.60 -4.61 -15.59
N PRO A 15 -16.91 -5.75 -15.45
CA PRO A 15 -17.43 -6.83 -14.61
C PRO A 15 -17.65 -6.28 -13.21
N ARG A 16 -18.85 -6.50 -12.66
CA ARG A 16 -19.19 -6.13 -11.29
C ARG A 16 -18.17 -6.79 -10.35
N SER A 17 -17.47 -6.00 -9.57
CA SER A 17 -16.52 -6.44 -8.57
C SER A 17 -17.19 -7.49 -7.69
N ARG A 18 -16.76 -8.75 -7.85
CA ARG A 18 -17.15 -9.84 -6.98
C ARG A 18 -16.46 -9.54 -5.65
N LEU A 19 -17.23 -9.40 -4.57
CA LEU A 19 -16.68 -9.30 -3.22
C LEU A 19 -15.79 -10.53 -3.00
N ILE A 20 -14.48 -10.34 -3.06
CA ILE A 20 -13.51 -11.41 -2.83
C ILE A 20 -13.53 -11.70 -1.34
N ALA A 21 -13.82 -12.94 -0.97
CA ALA A 21 -13.69 -13.36 0.42
C ALA A 21 -12.21 -13.28 0.81
N GLN A 22 -11.91 -12.77 2.02
CA GLN A 22 -10.52 -12.69 2.50
C GLN A 22 -9.81 -14.06 2.50
N GLY A 23 -10.56 -15.17 2.49
CA GLY A 23 -10.06 -16.54 2.41
C GLY A 23 -9.44 -16.92 1.05
N ASP A 24 -9.73 -16.16 -0.01
CA ASP A 24 -9.20 -16.46 -1.35
C ASP A 24 -7.87 -15.73 -1.66
N LEU A 25 -7.38 -14.90 -0.73
CA LEU A 25 -6.15 -14.14 -0.92
C LEU A 25 -4.92 -14.96 -0.52
N VAL A 26 -3.91 -14.95 -1.38
CA VAL A 26 -2.59 -15.53 -1.08
C VAL A 26 -1.67 -14.42 -0.58
N TRP A 27 -1.11 -14.60 0.61
CA TRP A 27 -0.17 -13.67 1.21
C TRP A 27 1.27 -14.06 0.87
N HIS A 28 2.06 -13.05 0.50
CA HIS A 28 3.46 -13.19 0.16
C HIS A 28 4.31 -12.22 0.96
N GLU A 29 5.52 -12.66 1.32
CA GLU A 29 6.59 -11.82 1.84
C GLU A 29 7.89 -12.20 1.13
N ARG A 30 8.59 -11.23 0.53
CA ARG A 30 9.84 -11.46 -0.20
C ARG A 30 10.80 -10.28 -0.07
N SER A 31 12.10 -10.55 -0.16
CA SER A 31 13.10 -9.53 -0.48
C SER A 31 12.95 -9.07 -1.93
N PHE A 32 13.52 -7.92 -2.25
CA PHE A 32 13.49 -7.37 -3.61
C PHE A 32 14.03 -8.36 -4.66
N ASP A 33 15.19 -8.96 -4.39
CA ASP A 33 15.83 -9.89 -5.31
C ASP A 33 15.05 -11.21 -5.52
N ALA A 34 14.16 -11.53 -4.60
CA ALA A 34 13.29 -12.72 -4.71
C ALA A 34 11.97 -12.42 -5.44
N LEU A 35 11.70 -11.17 -5.82
CA LEU A 35 10.56 -10.80 -6.64
C LEU A 35 10.79 -11.22 -8.10
N SER A 36 9.79 -11.83 -8.72
CA SER A 36 9.80 -11.94 -10.17
C SER A 36 9.55 -10.56 -10.80
N VAL A 37 10.00 -10.38 -12.04
CA VAL A 37 9.72 -9.15 -12.81
C VAL A 37 8.21 -8.85 -12.87
N ARG A 38 7.39 -9.90 -13.00
CA ARG A 38 5.93 -9.75 -13.02
C ARG A 38 5.39 -9.25 -11.68
N GLN A 39 5.86 -9.79 -10.56
CA GLN A 39 5.45 -9.34 -9.22
C GLN A 39 5.84 -7.90 -8.98
N LEU A 40 7.08 -7.53 -9.31
CA LEU A 40 7.53 -6.14 -9.21
C LEU A 40 6.65 -5.21 -10.07
N TYR A 41 6.36 -5.61 -11.30
CA TYR A 41 5.54 -4.80 -12.21
C TYR A 41 4.13 -4.54 -11.65
N VAL A 42 3.43 -5.57 -11.15
CA VAL A 42 2.07 -5.40 -10.62
C VAL A 42 2.05 -4.64 -9.29
N ILE A 43 3.07 -4.78 -8.44
CA ILE A 43 3.27 -3.98 -7.23
C ILE A 43 3.44 -2.50 -7.61
N MET A 44 4.32 -2.19 -8.54
CA MET A 44 4.58 -0.82 -8.97
C MET A 44 3.36 -0.20 -9.66
N ALA A 45 2.61 -0.99 -10.44
CA ALA A 45 1.36 -0.53 -11.06
C ALA A 45 0.30 -0.13 -10.03
N LEU A 46 0.10 -0.95 -8.97
CA LEU A 46 -0.82 -0.59 -7.89
C LEU A 46 -0.35 0.65 -7.13
N ARG A 47 0.94 0.76 -6.82
CA ARG A 47 1.53 1.93 -6.15
C ARG A 47 1.32 3.20 -6.97
N ALA A 48 1.62 3.16 -8.27
CA ALA A 48 1.41 4.29 -9.18
C ALA A 48 -0.08 4.67 -9.25
N GLN A 49 -0.97 3.69 -9.34
CA GLN A 49 -2.42 3.93 -9.36
C GLN A 49 -2.90 4.66 -8.12
N VAL A 50 -2.43 4.26 -6.92
CA VAL A 50 -2.91 4.85 -5.66
C VAL A 50 -2.19 6.15 -5.33
N PHE A 51 -0.85 6.16 -5.36
CA PHE A 51 -0.08 7.30 -4.87
C PHE A 51 0.04 8.43 -5.89
N VAL A 52 0.09 8.12 -7.18
CA VAL A 52 0.28 9.13 -8.22
C VAL A 52 -1.05 9.52 -8.86
N VAL A 53 -1.79 8.55 -9.40
CA VAL A 53 -3.00 8.83 -10.18
C VAL A 53 -4.17 9.25 -9.28
N GLU A 54 -4.49 8.46 -8.26
CA GLU A 54 -5.64 8.70 -7.39
C GLU A 54 -5.42 9.93 -6.49
N GLN A 55 -4.25 10.01 -5.85
CA GLN A 55 -3.91 11.12 -4.97
C GLN A 55 -3.54 12.40 -5.74
N ARG A 56 -3.42 12.31 -7.08
CA ARG A 56 -3.02 13.43 -7.95
C ARG A 56 -1.71 14.09 -7.49
N CYS A 57 -0.80 13.27 -6.98
CA CYS A 57 0.49 13.71 -6.46
C CYS A 57 1.57 13.35 -7.48
N ALA A 58 2.19 14.35 -8.09
CA ALA A 58 3.25 14.16 -9.07
C ALA A 58 4.59 14.05 -8.36
N TYR A 59 4.93 12.86 -7.86
CA TYR A 59 6.21 12.56 -7.24
C TYR A 59 6.79 11.23 -7.75
N GLN A 60 8.06 11.00 -7.49
CA GLN A 60 8.73 9.76 -7.88
C GLN A 60 8.52 8.69 -6.80
N ASP A 61 7.53 7.83 -6.99
CA ASP A 61 7.22 6.76 -6.04
C ASP A 61 8.35 5.72 -5.88
N ALA A 62 9.11 5.44 -6.95
CA ALA A 62 10.32 4.61 -6.89
C ALA A 62 11.48 5.43 -6.27
N ASP A 63 11.60 5.38 -4.93
CA ASP A 63 12.48 6.22 -4.11
C ASP A 63 13.87 5.62 -3.82
N GLY A 64 14.21 4.50 -4.48
CA GLY A 64 15.47 3.78 -4.27
C GLY A 64 15.49 2.87 -3.04
N CYS A 65 14.49 2.92 -2.16
CA CYS A 65 14.45 2.10 -0.95
C CYS A 65 13.87 0.69 -1.18
N ASP A 66 13.33 0.41 -2.35
CA ASP A 66 12.72 -0.90 -2.64
C ASP A 66 13.75 -2.03 -2.61
N ALA A 67 14.96 -1.78 -3.11
CA ALA A 67 16.03 -2.78 -3.21
C ALA A 67 16.49 -3.35 -1.83
N VAL A 68 16.37 -2.56 -0.76
CA VAL A 68 16.77 -2.96 0.60
C VAL A 68 15.59 -3.37 1.46
N SER A 69 14.37 -3.33 0.91
CA SER A 69 13.14 -3.59 1.64
C SER A 69 12.68 -5.05 1.53
N ARG A 70 11.85 -5.46 2.48
CA ARG A 70 10.97 -6.62 2.29
C ARG A 70 9.60 -6.13 1.80
N HIS A 71 9.01 -6.89 0.91
CA HIS A 71 7.74 -6.60 0.27
C HIS A 71 6.71 -7.60 0.76
N LEU A 72 5.61 -7.11 1.32
CA LEU A 72 4.49 -7.89 1.81
C LEU A 72 3.24 -7.53 1.01
N TRP A 73 2.54 -8.53 0.45
CA TRP A 73 1.33 -8.28 -0.31
C TRP A 73 0.32 -9.42 -0.24
N ALA A 74 -0.94 -9.08 -0.51
CA ALA A 74 -2.02 -10.01 -0.74
C ALA A 74 -2.32 -10.06 -2.23
N GLU A 75 -2.28 -11.26 -2.82
CA GLU A 75 -2.55 -11.53 -4.22
C GLU A 75 -3.92 -12.18 -4.39
N GLN A 76 -4.66 -11.73 -5.38
CA GLN A 76 -5.94 -12.29 -5.76
C GLN A 76 -5.74 -13.51 -6.70
N PRO A 77 -6.75 -14.39 -6.87
CA PRO A 77 -6.63 -15.55 -7.74
C PRO A 77 -6.30 -15.24 -9.21
N ASP A 78 -6.58 -14.04 -9.66
CA ASP A 78 -6.25 -13.56 -11.02
C ASP A 78 -4.83 -12.98 -11.14
N GLY A 79 -4.07 -12.97 -10.04
CA GLY A 79 -2.71 -12.45 -9.97
C GLY A 79 -2.62 -10.92 -9.76
N THR A 80 -3.74 -10.23 -9.52
CA THR A 80 -3.73 -8.82 -9.15
C THR A 80 -3.44 -8.63 -7.67
N ILE A 81 -2.88 -7.47 -7.31
CA ILE A 81 -2.53 -7.15 -5.92
C ILE A 81 -3.72 -6.49 -5.22
N ALA A 82 -4.20 -7.10 -4.14
CA ALA A 82 -5.28 -6.57 -3.31
C ALA A 82 -4.78 -5.57 -2.25
N ALA A 83 -3.60 -5.83 -1.69
CA ALA A 83 -2.99 -5.00 -0.65
C ALA A 83 -1.47 -5.14 -0.68
N TYR A 84 -0.75 -4.09 -0.32
CA TYR A 84 0.70 -4.08 -0.33
C TYR A 84 1.23 -3.16 0.77
N LEU A 85 2.35 -3.54 1.38
CA LEU A 85 3.22 -2.67 2.16
C LEU A 85 4.70 -3.04 1.98
N ARG A 86 5.56 -2.11 2.32
CA ARG A 86 7.01 -2.24 2.32
C ARG A 86 7.54 -2.15 3.76
N VAL A 87 8.42 -3.11 4.14
CA VAL A 87 9.15 -3.09 5.41
C VAL A 87 10.58 -2.62 5.13
N LEU A 88 10.95 -1.46 5.65
CA LEU A 88 12.28 -0.88 5.49
C LEU A 88 13.13 -1.21 6.72
N PRO A 89 14.39 -1.61 6.54
CA PRO A 89 15.32 -1.82 7.65
C PRO A 89 15.53 -0.53 8.46
N ALA A 90 15.89 -0.69 9.72
CA ALA A 90 16.36 0.41 10.57
C ALA A 90 17.54 1.15 9.91
N GLY A 91 17.57 2.47 10.03
CA GLY A 91 18.61 3.32 9.47
C GLY A 91 18.41 3.72 7.99
N VAL A 92 17.37 3.21 7.31
CA VAL A 92 17.08 3.60 5.91
C VAL A 92 16.25 4.89 5.85
N LYS A 93 15.05 4.90 6.39
CA LYS A 93 14.21 6.11 6.46
C LYS A 93 14.24 6.74 7.86
N PHE A 94 14.22 5.92 8.89
CA PHE A 94 14.27 6.31 10.31
C PHE A 94 15.30 5.46 11.04
N ALA A 95 15.64 5.86 12.26
CA ALA A 95 16.50 5.04 13.12
C ALA A 95 15.88 3.68 13.43
N GLU A 96 14.55 3.61 13.50
CA GLU A 96 13.77 2.39 13.69
C GLU A 96 13.41 1.72 12.36
N VAL A 97 12.98 0.46 12.41
CA VAL A 97 12.32 -0.21 11.29
C VAL A 97 11.08 0.60 10.88
N SER A 98 10.78 0.64 9.60
CA SER A 98 9.62 1.38 9.10
C SER A 98 8.70 0.52 8.23
N LEU A 99 7.39 0.77 8.34
CA LEU A 99 6.40 0.31 7.39
C LEU A 99 6.02 1.48 6.47
N GLY A 100 6.12 1.27 5.18
CA GLY A 100 5.80 2.27 4.18
C GLY A 100 5.00 1.72 3.02
N ARG A 101 4.49 2.64 2.18
CA ARG A 101 3.68 2.27 1.00
C ARG A 101 2.50 1.36 1.34
N VAL A 102 1.85 1.61 2.49
CA VAL A 102 0.68 0.85 2.96
C VAL A 102 -0.53 1.22 2.11
N ILE A 103 -0.99 0.30 1.28
CA ILE A 103 -2.11 0.52 0.36
C ILE A 103 -3.00 -0.71 0.25
N THR A 104 -4.27 -0.45 -0.09
CA THR A 104 -5.21 -1.46 -0.59
C THR A 104 -5.74 -1.02 -1.95
N ALA A 105 -5.95 -1.98 -2.84
CA ALA A 105 -6.57 -1.70 -4.13
C ALA A 105 -7.96 -1.08 -3.91
N PRO A 106 -8.37 -0.11 -4.74
CA PRO A 106 -9.64 0.61 -4.55
C PRO A 106 -10.86 -0.31 -4.40
N GLU A 107 -10.87 -1.43 -5.15
CA GLU A 107 -11.98 -2.38 -5.24
C GLU A 107 -12.21 -3.16 -3.94
N VAL A 108 -11.17 -3.29 -3.09
CA VAL A 108 -11.22 -4.09 -1.86
C VAL A 108 -11.19 -3.23 -0.59
N ARG A 109 -11.28 -1.92 -0.72
CA ARG A 109 -11.34 -1.03 0.45
C ARG A 109 -12.59 -1.30 1.30
N ARG A 110 -12.51 -0.94 2.59
CA ARG A 110 -13.57 -1.15 3.58
C ARG A 110 -13.90 -2.62 3.88
N SER A 111 -13.13 -3.58 3.36
CA SER A 111 -13.24 -5.01 3.67
C SER A 111 -12.51 -5.45 4.94
N GLY A 112 -11.78 -4.53 5.60
CA GLY A 112 -10.88 -4.86 6.72
C GLY A 112 -9.47 -5.29 6.27
N LEU A 113 -9.20 -5.41 4.97
CA LEU A 113 -7.92 -5.89 4.43
C LEU A 113 -6.73 -5.01 4.84
N GLY A 114 -6.92 -3.69 4.92
CA GLY A 114 -5.87 -2.78 5.41
C GLY A 114 -5.45 -3.06 6.85
N ARG A 115 -6.39 -3.47 7.71
CA ARG A 115 -6.07 -3.89 9.09
C ARG A 115 -5.29 -5.19 9.11
N GLU A 116 -5.67 -6.16 8.30
CA GLU A 116 -4.94 -7.42 8.19
C GLU A 116 -3.53 -7.22 7.64
N LEU A 117 -3.38 -6.37 6.63
CA LEU A 117 -2.08 -5.97 6.09
C LEU A 117 -1.16 -5.39 7.17
N MET A 118 -1.68 -4.47 7.99
CA MET A 118 -0.91 -3.87 9.10
C MET A 118 -0.51 -4.89 10.15
N ARG A 119 -1.42 -5.78 10.58
CA ARG A 119 -1.08 -6.85 11.54
C ARG A 119 0.05 -7.73 11.02
N ARG A 120 -0.01 -8.13 9.74
CA ARG A 120 1.04 -8.94 9.09
C ARG A 120 2.36 -8.18 8.97
N GLY A 121 2.31 -6.90 8.60
CA GLY A 121 3.50 -6.05 8.54
C GLY A 121 4.19 -5.93 9.89
N ILE A 122 3.43 -5.72 10.97
CA ILE A 122 3.96 -5.67 12.33
C ILE A 122 4.53 -7.04 12.75
N ALA A 123 3.82 -8.13 12.48
CA ALA A 123 4.29 -9.48 12.77
C ALA A 123 5.58 -9.83 12.00
N ALA A 124 5.70 -9.39 10.74
CA ALA A 124 6.90 -9.57 9.92
C ALA A 124 8.12 -8.82 10.47
N VAL A 125 7.93 -7.70 11.17
CA VAL A 125 9.01 -6.99 11.86
C VAL A 125 9.46 -7.75 13.10
N GLY A 126 8.52 -8.36 13.81
CA GLY A 126 8.76 -9.10 15.04
C GLY A 126 8.31 -8.35 16.30
N GLU A 127 8.01 -9.14 17.33
CA GLU A 127 7.67 -8.61 18.65
C GLU A 127 8.86 -7.89 19.29
N GLY A 128 8.58 -6.85 20.06
CA GLY A 128 9.61 -6.10 20.77
C GLY A 128 10.42 -5.13 19.90
N VAL A 129 10.27 -5.12 18.58
CA VAL A 129 11.00 -4.20 17.71
C VAL A 129 10.20 -2.89 17.54
N PRO A 130 10.79 -1.72 17.81
CA PRO A 130 10.11 -0.45 17.58
C PRO A 130 9.94 -0.19 16.09
N ILE A 131 8.78 0.36 15.72
CA ILE A 131 8.41 0.68 14.33
C ILE A 131 8.04 2.16 14.24
N ARG A 132 8.69 2.92 13.35
CA ARG A 132 8.34 4.29 13.04
C ARG A 132 7.73 4.38 11.63
N ILE A 133 6.69 5.17 11.48
CA ILE A 133 6.05 5.42 10.19
C ILE A 133 5.89 6.92 9.93
N GLY A 134 5.97 7.34 8.67
CA GLY A 134 5.42 8.60 8.19
C GLY A 134 4.00 8.33 7.71
N ALA A 135 3.02 8.89 8.39
CA ALA A 135 1.62 8.65 8.14
C ALA A 135 0.94 9.91 7.62
N GLN A 136 0.06 9.76 6.63
CA GLN A 136 -0.85 10.85 6.27
C GLN A 136 -1.72 11.18 7.49
N ALA A 137 -1.79 12.45 7.88
CA ALA A 137 -2.37 12.87 9.16
C ALA A 137 -3.82 12.40 9.38
N TYR A 138 -4.62 12.30 8.31
CA TYR A 138 -6.01 11.82 8.41
C TYR A 138 -6.12 10.31 8.77
N LEU A 139 -5.02 9.55 8.69
CA LEU A 139 -4.95 8.13 9.06
C LEU A 139 -4.44 7.90 10.50
N GLU A 140 -4.21 8.96 11.28
CA GLU A 140 -3.69 8.85 12.65
C GLU A 140 -4.47 7.82 13.48
N ARG A 141 -5.81 7.95 13.54
CA ARG A 141 -6.67 7.01 14.29
C ARG A 141 -6.58 5.57 13.81
N PHE A 142 -6.37 5.37 12.53
CA PHE A 142 -6.20 4.04 11.98
C PHE A 142 -4.92 3.38 12.50
N TYR A 143 -3.82 4.12 12.60
CA TYR A 143 -2.55 3.59 13.12
C TYR A 143 -2.54 3.45 14.64
N GLU A 144 -3.27 4.29 15.37
CA GLU A 144 -3.48 4.16 16.82
C GLU A 144 -4.08 2.79 17.20
N GLU A 145 -4.96 2.21 16.36
CA GLU A 145 -5.53 0.87 16.56
C GLU A 145 -4.45 -0.23 16.67
N PHE A 146 -3.22 0.03 16.18
CA PHE A 146 -2.08 -0.89 16.22
C PHE A 146 -1.01 -0.50 17.25
N GLY A 147 -1.30 0.44 18.12
CA GLY A 147 -0.38 0.89 19.16
C GLY A 147 0.67 1.89 18.69
N PHE A 148 0.44 2.55 17.55
CA PHE A 148 1.26 3.70 17.15
C PHE A 148 0.79 4.95 17.88
N GLU A 149 1.76 5.74 18.38
CA GLU A 149 1.55 7.02 19.02
C GLU A 149 2.18 8.12 18.17
N ARG A 150 1.58 9.30 18.13
CA ARG A 150 2.15 10.46 17.45
C ARG A 150 3.51 10.81 18.01
N ALA A 151 4.51 10.97 17.14
CA ALA A 151 5.91 11.25 17.48
C ALA A 151 6.43 12.58 16.89
N SER A 152 5.64 13.27 16.06
CA SER A 152 6.00 14.59 15.51
C SER A 152 4.82 15.53 15.41
N GLY A 153 5.09 16.81 15.12
CA GLY A 153 4.13 17.76 14.61
C GLY A 153 3.68 17.41 13.18
N LEU A 154 2.74 18.21 12.65
CA LEU A 154 2.37 18.16 11.23
C LEU A 154 3.54 18.68 10.38
N TYR A 155 3.79 17.98 9.26
CA TYR A 155 4.67 18.46 8.20
C TYR A 155 4.04 18.16 6.83
N ASP A 156 4.48 18.88 5.82
CA ASP A 156 4.04 18.65 4.44
C ASP A 156 4.98 17.65 3.76
N GLU A 157 4.42 16.62 3.12
CA GLU A 157 5.14 15.71 2.23
C GLU A 157 4.36 15.66 0.92
N ASP A 158 4.91 16.28 -0.13
CA ASP A 158 4.33 16.34 -1.47
C ASP A 158 2.90 16.93 -1.52
N GLY A 159 2.62 17.95 -0.70
CA GLY A 159 1.32 18.62 -0.63
C GLY A 159 0.29 17.88 0.24
N ILE A 160 0.68 16.83 0.94
CA ILE A 160 -0.20 16.07 1.83
C ILE A 160 0.29 16.23 3.27
N PRO A 161 -0.58 16.65 4.23
CA PRO A 161 -0.20 16.72 5.64
C PRO A 161 0.19 15.33 6.21
N HIS A 162 1.38 15.23 6.76
CA HIS A 162 1.91 14.02 7.38
C HIS A 162 2.26 14.24 8.85
N ILE A 163 2.37 13.14 9.59
CA ILE A 163 2.92 13.04 10.94
C ILE A 163 3.84 11.83 11.03
N GLU A 164 4.83 11.87 11.90
CA GLU A 164 5.49 10.63 12.31
C GLU A 164 4.73 9.99 13.47
N MET A 165 4.65 8.66 13.42
CA MET A 165 4.10 7.87 14.50
C MET A 165 5.05 6.75 14.88
N LEU A 166 5.14 6.44 16.17
CA LEU A 166 6.03 5.43 16.74
C LEU A 166 5.23 4.38 17.48
N ARG A 167 5.41 3.12 17.13
CA ARG A 167 5.01 1.97 17.91
C ARG A 167 6.22 1.48 18.68
N ARG A 168 6.18 1.54 20.02
CA ARG A 168 7.23 1.00 20.86
C ARG A 168 7.20 -0.53 20.85
N GLY A 169 8.36 -1.16 20.90
CA GLY A 169 8.45 -2.59 21.19
C GLY A 169 7.94 -2.86 22.61
N VAL A 170 7.18 -3.90 22.80
CA VAL A 170 6.71 -4.38 24.11
C VAL A 170 7.62 -5.49 24.60
#